data_f7d70a9162c3122704d715a7c657fab0
#
_entry.id   f7d70a9162c3122704d715a7c657fab0
#
_cell.length_a   1.000
_cell.length_b   1.000
_cell.length_c   1.000
_cell.angle_alpha   90.00
_cell.angle_beta   90.00
_cell.angle_gamma   90.00
#
_symmetry.space_group_name_H-M   'P 1'
#
loop_
_entity.id
_entity.type
_entity.pdbx_description
1 polymer ?
#
loop_
_entity_poly.entity_id
_entity_poly.type
_entity_poly.pdbx_seq_one_letter_code
_entity_poly.pdbx_strand_id
1 'polypeptide(L)'
;EYIPNNPDKIWMKEAYSKAVKKSIERAFTKNTQAKTFFEYTEMKADGQNLIITTSKPQPNMPGFLADPLFIIVDVSAEEQGRDFAKEGPICTGPYKVESFVKEKAVMVRNEYYWDGEVPFERVEIPSIDDPNTRAMALQSGEVNFAVNIAPGDIDLFRNNDNFYINEISSLRTVLARINQNGILGDDKVRAALISACDRENYNKILLKDTFITGKAPIPPSMDYGFDELTDPNAYNPERAKQLLAEAGWNDSNGDGILDK
;
A
#
# COMPACT_ATOMS: atom_id res chain seq x y z
N GLU A 1 19.50 -23.46 -5.31
CA GLU A 1 20.45 -23.24 -4.21
C GLU A 1 20.46 -21.77 -3.85
N TYR A 2 20.08 -21.44 -2.63
CA TYR A 2 20.19 -20.10 -2.08
C TYR A 2 21.63 -19.63 -2.21
N ILE A 3 21.86 -18.46 -2.80
CA ILE A 3 23.19 -17.90 -2.94
C ILE A 3 23.57 -17.23 -1.61
N PRO A 4 24.27 -17.92 -0.71
CA PRO A 4 24.72 -17.29 0.52
C PRO A 4 25.78 -16.24 0.18
N ASN A 5 25.83 -15.20 0.99
CA ASN A 5 26.88 -14.18 0.93
C ASN A 5 28.22 -14.80 1.40
N ASN A 6 28.74 -15.76 0.64
CA ASN A 6 30.01 -16.43 0.94
C ASN A 6 31.11 -15.79 0.10
N PRO A 7 32.02 -15.00 0.69
CA PRO A 7 33.07 -14.29 -0.02
C PRO A 7 34.05 -15.22 -0.79
N ASP A 8 34.11 -16.50 -0.43
CA ASP A 8 35.02 -17.46 -1.05
C ASP A 8 34.49 -18.06 -2.37
N LYS A 9 33.25 -17.74 -2.75
CA LYS A 9 32.64 -18.27 -3.99
C LYS A 9 32.49 -17.18 -5.05
N ILE A 10 33.59 -16.85 -5.73
CA ILE A 10 33.66 -15.81 -6.78
C ILE A 10 32.65 -16.03 -7.91
N TRP A 11 32.33 -17.29 -8.25
CA TRP A 11 31.33 -17.64 -9.26
C TRP A 11 29.89 -17.19 -8.93
N MET A 12 29.59 -16.92 -7.67
CA MET A 12 28.29 -16.39 -7.25
C MET A 12 28.06 -14.96 -7.72
N LYS A 13 29.11 -14.15 -7.84
CA LYS A 13 29.00 -12.75 -8.29
C LYS A 13 28.55 -12.64 -9.75
N GLU A 14 28.98 -13.56 -10.60
CA GLU A 14 28.54 -13.60 -12.00
C GLU A 14 27.12 -14.16 -12.16
N ALA A 15 26.71 -15.08 -11.29
CA ALA A 15 25.36 -15.64 -11.28
C ALA A 15 24.31 -14.63 -10.74
N TYR A 16 24.73 -13.65 -9.94
CA TYR A 16 23.82 -12.74 -9.26
C TYR A 16 23.00 -11.90 -10.24
N SER A 17 23.63 -11.26 -11.22
CA SER A 17 22.91 -10.45 -12.22
C SER A 17 21.94 -11.28 -13.06
N LYS A 18 22.29 -12.55 -13.33
CA LYS A 18 21.41 -13.50 -14.03
C LYS A 18 20.20 -13.88 -13.17
N ALA A 19 20.39 -14.10 -11.87
CA ALA A 19 19.30 -14.40 -10.95
C ALA A 19 18.34 -13.21 -10.79
N VAL A 20 18.88 -12.00 -10.63
CA VAL A 20 18.08 -10.76 -10.58
C VAL A 20 17.30 -10.56 -11.89
N LYS A 21 17.94 -10.75 -13.04
CA LYS A 21 17.26 -10.70 -14.35
C LYS A 21 16.08 -11.66 -14.40
N LYS A 22 16.29 -12.94 -14.07
CA LYS A 22 15.22 -13.96 -14.07
C LYS A 22 14.08 -13.57 -13.12
N SER A 23 14.39 -13.03 -11.95
CA SER A 23 13.39 -12.60 -10.98
C SER A 23 12.52 -11.46 -11.51
N ILE A 24 13.11 -10.45 -12.13
CA ILE A 24 12.38 -9.34 -12.75
C ILE A 24 11.55 -9.85 -13.93
N GLU A 25 12.11 -10.67 -14.83
CA GLU A 25 11.39 -11.27 -15.96
C GLU A 25 10.19 -12.11 -15.48
N ARG A 26 10.35 -12.82 -14.36
CA ARG A 26 9.26 -13.56 -13.71
C ARG A 26 8.14 -12.61 -13.27
N ALA A 27 8.46 -11.45 -12.67
CA ALA A 27 7.45 -10.45 -12.29
C ALA A 27 6.62 -10.01 -13.51
N PHE A 28 7.25 -9.73 -14.63
CA PHE A 28 6.56 -9.39 -15.88
C PHE A 28 5.70 -10.52 -16.47
N THR A 29 6.08 -11.76 -16.21
CA THR A 29 5.36 -12.95 -16.70
C THR A 29 4.16 -13.30 -15.82
N LYS A 30 4.35 -13.22 -14.50
CA LYS A 30 3.34 -13.66 -13.51
C LYS A 30 2.36 -12.55 -13.12
N ASN A 31 2.74 -11.26 -13.27
CA ASN A 31 1.91 -10.14 -12.87
C ASN A 31 1.77 -9.11 -14.00
N THR A 32 0.53 -8.94 -14.48
CA THR A 32 0.22 -7.98 -15.54
C THR A 32 0.45 -6.52 -15.14
N GLN A 33 0.44 -6.20 -13.85
CA GLN A 33 0.72 -4.85 -13.35
C GLN A 33 2.19 -4.44 -13.54
N ALA A 34 3.13 -5.37 -13.67
CA ALA A 34 4.54 -5.05 -13.87
C ALA A 34 4.76 -4.11 -15.06
N LYS A 35 4.01 -4.29 -16.14
CA LYS A 35 4.07 -3.46 -17.35
C LYS A 35 3.53 -2.04 -17.15
N THR A 36 2.79 -1.78 -16.10
CA THR A 36 2.31 -0.42 -15.80
C THR A 36 3.39 0.46 -15.17
N PHE A 37 4.42 -0.15 -14.59
CA PHE A 37 5.56 0.57 -14.03
C PHE A 37 6.54 0.99 -15.13
N PHE A 38 7.01 0.03 -15.91
CA PHE A 38 7.88 0.29 -17.05
C PHE A 38 7.83 -0.85 -18.07
N GLU A 39 8.30 -0.56 -19.27
CA GLU A 39 8.55 -1.57 -20.31
C GLU A 39 10.03 -1.53 -20.69
N TYR A 40 10.63 -2.70 -20.88
CA TYR A 40 12.01 -2.82 -21.34
C TYR A 40 12.05 -3.44 -22.73
N THR A 41 13.03 -3.04 -23.54
CA THR A 41 13.31 -3.61 -24.86
C THR A 41 14.33 -4.74 -24.76
N GLU A 42 15.25 -4.61 -23.81
CA GLU A 42 16.29 -5.61 -23.55
C GLU A 42 16.65 -5.63 -22.05
N MET A 43 16.96 -6.80 -21.55
CA MET A 43 17.54 -6.99 -20.23
C MET A 43 18.72 -7.95 -20.33
N LYS A 44 19.93 -7.43 -20.08
CA LYS A 44 21.19 -8.17 -20.22
C LYS A 44 21.90 -8.28 -18.88
N ALA A 45 22.27 -9.51 -18.51
CA ALA A 45 23.18 -9.76 -17.42
C ALA A 45 24.63 -9.79 -17.95
N ASP A 46 25.51 -8.98 -17.37
CA ASP A 46 26.90 -8.83 -17.77
C ASP A 46 27.82 -8.78 -16.53
N GLY A 47 28.40 -9.91 -16.17
CA GLY A 47 29.15 -10.06 -14.93
C GLY A 47 28.27 -9.78 -13.71
N GLN A 48 28.59 -8.74 -12.94
CA GLN A 48 27.82 -8.29 -11.80
C GLN A 48 26.74 -7.26 -12.17
N ASN A 49 26.71 -6.78 -13.40
CA ASN A 49 25.83 -5.72 -13.85
C ASN A 49 24.56 -6.31 -14.49
N LEU A 50 23.42 -5.71 -14.14
CA LEU A 50 22.18 -5.88 -14.87
C LEU A 50 21.92 -4.61 -15.69
N ILE A 51 21.86 -4.76 -17.00
CA ILE A 51 21.60 -3.67 -17.94
C ILE A 51 20.14 -3.79 -18.41
N ILE A 52 19.34 -2.78 -18.11
CA ILE A 52 17.94 -2.68 -18.53
C ILE A 52 17.85 -1.56 -19.56
N THR A 53 17.47 -1.91 -20.78
CA THR A 53 17.24 -0.93 -21.87
C THR A 53 15.75 -0.71 -22.06
N THR A 54 15.34 0.54 -22.06
CA THR A 54 13.94 0.96 -22.26
C THR A 54 13.77 1.72 -23.55
N SER A 55 12.57 1.68 -24.15
CA SER A 55 12.26 2.40 -25.38
C SER A 55 12.17 3.92 -25.20
N LYS A 56 11.96 4.38 -23.97
CA LYS A 56 11.87 5.79 -23.58
C LYS A 56 12.62 6.01 -22.28
N PRO A 57 13.16 7.22 -22.02
CA PRO A 57 13.77 7.55 -20.73
C PRO A 57 12.81 7.25 -19.56
N GLN A 58 13.33 6.59 -18.53
CA GLN A 58 12.60 6.21 -17.32
C GLN A 58 13.32 6.74 -16.08
N PRO A 59 13.17 8.03 -15.74
CA PRO A 59 13.92 8.65 -14.64
C PRO A 59 13.58 8.03 -13.29
N ASN A 60 12.37 7.45 -13.13
CA ASN A 60 11.90 6.83 -11.88
C ASN A 60 12.25 5.34 -11.78
N MET A 61 13.10 4.79 -12.65
CA MET A 61 13.44 3.37 -12.67
C MET A 61 13.88 2.82 -11.30
N PRO A 62 14.74 3.50 -10.51
CA PRO A 62 15.10 3.02 -9.19
C PRO A 62 13.88 2.88 -8.24
N GLY A 63 12.95 3.84 -8.29
CA GLY A 63 11.70 3.80 -7.52
C GLY A 63 10.78 2.65 -7.95
N PHE A 64 10.68 2.39 -9.25
CA PHE A 64 9.90 1.26 -9.75
C PHE A 64 10.47 -0.07 -9.30
N LEU A 65 11.79 -0.25 -9.34
CA LEU A 65 12.45 -1.47 -8.90
C LEU A 65 12.43 -1.66 -7.37
N ALA A 66 12.14 -0.62 -6.61
CA ALA A 66 11.94 -0.70 -5.15
C ALA A 66 10.52 -1.16 -4.77
N ASP A 67 9.57 -1.24 -5.72
CA ASP A 67 8.23 -1.74 -5.45
C ASP A 67 8.28 -3.25 -5.09
N PRO A 68 7.50 -3.71 -4.09
CA PRO A 68 7.43 -5.11 -3.70
C PRO A 68 7.10 -6.10 -4.85
N LEU A 69 6.51 -5.60 -5.95
CA LEU A 69 6.27 -6.40 -7.14
C LEU A 69 7.57 -6.95 -7.76
N PHE A 70 8.67 -6.21 -7.62
CA PHE A 70 9.98 -6.58 -8.16
C PHE A 70 10.92 -7.17 -7.12
N ILE A 71 10.37 -7.70 -6.02
CA ILE A 71 11.16 -8.43 -5.01
C ILE A 71 11.99 -9.52 -5.68
N ILE A 72 13.25 -9.62 -5.27
CA ILE A 72 14.16 -10.61 -5.84
C ILE A 72 13.92 -11.97 -5.19
N VAL A 73 13.55 -12.96 -6.02
CA VAL A 73 13.29 -14.33 -5.62
C VAL A 73 14.21 -15.29 -6.39
N ASP A 74 14.53 -16.43 -5.80
CA ASP A 74 15.25 -17.49 -6.50
C ASP A 74 14.30 -18.26 -7.43
N VAL A 75 14.29 -17.86 -8.69
CA VAL A 75 13.47 -18.50 -9.74
C VAL A 75 13.91 -19.93 -10.00
N SER A 76 15.18 -20.29 -9.73
CA SER A 76 15.65 -21.65 -9.94
C SER A 76 14.96 -22.65 -9.01
N ALA A 77 14.58 -22.24 -7.83
CA ALA A 77 13.78 -23.07 -6.92
C ALA A 77 12.38 -23.38 -7.48
N GLU A 78 11.73 -22.38 -8.12
CA GLU A 78 10.45 -22.61 -8.82
C GLU A 78 10.62 -23.53 -10.03
N GLU A 79 11.69 -23.35 -10.82
CA GLU A 79 12.04 -24.23 -11.95
C GLU A 79 12.29 -25.69 -11.51
N GLN A 80 12.76 -25.91 -10.28
CA GLN A 80 12.97 -27.21 -9.66
C GLN A 80 11.72 -27.80 -8.99
N GLY A 81 10.59 -27.10 -9.07
CA GLY A 81 9.28 -27.58 -8.60
C GLY A 81 8.79 -27.01 -7.28
N ARG A 82 9.50 -26.03 -6.67
CA ARG A 82 9.00 -25.35 -5.47
C ARG A 82 7.76 -24.52 -5.81
N ASP A 83 6.68 -24.76 -5.10
CA ASP A 83 5.44 -23.98 -5.22
C ASP A 83 5.47 -22.77 -4.27
N PHE A 84 5.79 -21.58 -4.79
CA PHE A 84 5.87 -20.36 -3.99
C PHE A 84 4.54 -19.96 -3.32
N ALA A 85 3.40 -20.44 -3.83
CA ALA A 85 2.11 -20.18 -3.21
C ALA A 85 1.86 -21.05 -1.97
N LYS A 86 2.53 -22.20 -1.85
CA LYS A 86 2.39 -23.15 -0.75
C LYS A 86 3.59 -23.17 0.20
N GLU A 87 4.78 -22.98 -0.36
CA GLU A 87 6.03 -23.15 0.38
C GLU A 87 6.74 -21.81 0.64
N GLY A 88 6.21 -20.72 0.08
CA GLY A 88 6.85 -19.41 0.07
C GLY A 88 8.08 -19.31 -0.82
N PRO A 89 8.47 -18.09 -1.23
CA PRO A 89 9.65 -17.86 -2.06
C PRO A 89 10.95 -17.98 -1.26
N ILE A 90 12.04 -18.26 -1.97
CA ILE A 90 13.40 -18.10 -1.46
C ILE A 90 13.88 -16.71 -1.87
N CYS A 91 14.26 -15.90 -0.89
CA CYS A 91 14.64 -14.49 -1.05
C CYS A 91 15.95 -14.17 -0.33
N THR A 92 16.43 -12.93 -0.47
CA THR A 92 17.68 -12.43 0.15
C THR A 92 17.45 -11.63 1.43
N GLY A 93 16.24 -11.64 1.96
CA GLY A 93 15.84 -10.88 3.14
C GLY A 93 16.37 -11.45 4.47
N PRO A 94 16.08 -10.75 5.59
CA PRO A 94 16.56 -11.12 6.92
C PRO A 94 15.98 -12.42 7.46
N TYR A 95 14.86 -12.89 6.90
CA TYR A 95 14.18 -14.11 7.33
C TYR A 95 13.94 -15.06 6.15
N LYS A 96 14.02 -16.35 6.43
CA LYS A 96 13.67 -17.46 5.52
C LYS A 96 12.28 -17.98 5.89
N VAL A 97 11.49 -18.36 4.90
CA VAL A 97 10.22 -19.03 5.11
C VAL A 97 10.48 -20.47 5.56
N GLU A 98 9.97 -20.81 6.76
CA GLU A 98 9.97 -22.19 7.29
C GLU A 98 8.67 -22.91 6.91
N SER A 99 7.53 -22.24 7.08
CA SER A 99 6.24 -22.73 6.61
C SER A 99 5.35 -21.60 6.13
N PHE A 100 4.54 -21.88 5.12
CA PHE A 100 3.64 -20.92 4.51
C PHE A 100 2.30 -21.59 4.21
N VAL A 101 1.32 -21.33 5.06
CA VAL A 101 -0.06 -21.80 4.90
C VAL A 101 -0.99 -20.60 4.93
N LYS A 102 -2.23 -20.78 4.47
CA LYS A 102 -3.21 -19.69 4.39
C LYS A 102 -3.41 -18.95 5.71
N GLU A 103 -3.40 -19.70 6.81
CA GLU A 103 -3.71 -19.18 8.15
C GLU A 103 -2.50 -18.54 8.83
N LYS A 104 -1.28 -18.93 8.43
CA LYS A 104 -0.05 -18.46 9.10
C LYS A 104 1.19 -18.63 8.23
N ALA A 105 2.04 -17.62 8.20
CA ALA A 105 3.42 -17.75 7.76
C ALA A 105 4.35 -17.86 8.97
N VAL A 106 5.33 -18.73 8.88
CA VAL A 106 6.40 -18.88 9.87
C VAL A 106 7.73 -18.67 9.19
N MET A 107 8.51 -17.77 9.76
CA MET A 107 9.83 -17.42 9.25
C MET A 107 10.87 -17.57 10.35
N VAL A 108 12.07 -17.98 9.96
CA VAL A 108 13.24 -18.09 10.83
C VAL A 108 14.35 -17.21 10.33
N ARG A 109 15.26 -16.82 11.23
CA ARG A 109 16.42 -16.00 10.90
C ARG A 109 17.18 -16.58 9.69
N ASN A 110 17.57 -15.69 8.78
CA ASN A 110 18.44 -16.03 7.67
C ASN A 110 19.89 -15.79 8.09
N GLU A 111 20.62 -16.85 8.33
CA GLU A 111 22.03 -16.80 8.76
C GLU A 111 22.97 -16.21 7.70
N TYR A 112 22.48 -16.09 6.45
CA TYR A 112 23.23 -15.54 5.33
C TYR A 112 22.79 -14.11 4.98
N TYR A 113 22.04 -13.46 5.88
CA TYR A 113 21.59 -12.10 5.62
C TYR A 113 22.78 -11.15 5.53
N TRP A 114 22.80 -10.33 4.49
CA TRP A 114 23.94 -9.50 4.10
C TRP A 114 24.10 -8.21 4.92
N ASP A 115 23.05 -7.73 5.59
CA ASP A 115 23.01 -6.45 6.32
C ASP A 115 23.01 -6.64 7.85
N GLY A 116 23.78 -7.62 8.30
CA GLY A 116 24.05 -7.79 9.71
C GLY A 116 23.11 -8.72 10.47
N GLU A 117 23.13 -8.63 11.79
CA GLU A 117 22.35 -9.50 12.68
C GLU A 117 20.90 -9.05 12.76
N VAL A 118 19.96 -9.99 12.67
CA VAL A 118 18.53 -9.73 12.85
C VAL A 118 18.09 -10.03 14.28
N PRO A 119 17.19 -9.20 14.87
CA PRO A 119 16.91 -9.25 16.31
C PRO A 119 16.13 -10.50 16.75
N PHE A 120 15.28 -11.06 15.88
CA PHE A 120 14.43 -12.18 16.23
C PHE A 120 14.89 -13.47 15.55
N GLU A 121 14.86 -14.58 16.27
CA GLU A 121 15.18 -15.90 15.71
C GLU A 121 14.03 -16.46 14.88
N ARG A 122 12.80 -16.13 15.28
CA ARG A 122 11.58 -16.64 14.71
C ARG A 122 10.51 -15.55 14.65
N VAL A 123 9.79 -15.48 13.54
CA VAL A 123 8.66 -14.56 13.33
C VAL A 123 7.47 -15.39 12.85
N GLU A 124 6.34 -15.25 13.54
CA GLU A 124 5.08 -15.88 13.16
C GLU A 124 4.08 -14.81 12.76
N ILE A 125 3.50 -14.95 11.58
CA ILE A 125 2.54 -14.00 11.01
C ILE A 125 1.21 -14.73 10.83
N PRO A 126 0.32 -14.69 11.83
CA PRO A 126 -1.03 -15.22 11.66
C PRO A 126 -1.85 -14.30 10.74
N SER A 127 -2.70 -14.88 9.89
CA SER A 127 -3.66 -14.17 9.08
C SER A 127 -4.92 -13.90 9.90
N ILE A 128 -5.11 -12.66 10.32
CA ILE A 128 -6.30 -12.22 11.08
C ILE A 128 -7.02 -11.17 10.27
N ASP A 129 -8.03 -11.57 9.50
CA ASP A 129 -8.73 -10.71 8.53
C ASP A 129 -9.63 -9.67 9.22
N ASP A 130 -10.35 -10.09 10.27
CA ASP A 130 -11.23 -9.19 11.01
C ASP A 130 -10.41 -8.18 11.86
N PRO A 131 -10.63 -6.87 11.70
CA PRO A 131 -9.85 -5.86 12.40
C PRO A 131 -10.09 -5.86 13.93
N ASN A 132 -11.31 -6.16 14.39
CA ASN A 132 -11.59 -6.20 15.82
C ASN A 132 -10.90 -7.41 16.47
N THR A 133 -10.95 -8.57 15.82
CA THR A 133 -10.22 -9.76 16.26
C THR A 133 -8.73 -9.50 16.32
N ARG A 134 -8.18 -8.76 15.36
CA ARG A 134 -6.76 -8.38 15.34
C ARG A 134 -6.40 -7.44 16.50
N ALA A 135 -7.25 -6.46 16.82
CA ALA A 135 -7.08 -5.58 17.97
C ALA A 135 -7.12 -6.38 19.28
N MET A 136 -8.07 -7.34 19.42
CA MET A 136 -8.16 -8.21 20.59
C MET A 136 -6.95 -9.13 20.77
N ALA A 137 -6.42 -9.70 19.68
CA ALA A 137 -5.22 -10.52 19.70
C ALA A 137 -3.98 -9.72 20.17
N LEU A 138 -3.86 -8.46 19.74
CA LEU A 138 -2.81 -7.57 20.25
C LEU A 138 -3.02 -7.24 21.73
N GLN A 139 -4.24 -6.92 22.15
CA GLN A 139 -4.56 -6.56 23.52
C GLN A 139 -4.35 -7.73 24.49
N SER A 140 -4.63 -8.95 24.08
CA SER A 140 -4.43 -10.18 24.89
C SER A 140 -2.96 -10.63 24.94
N GLY A 141 -2.09 -10.09 24.08
CA GLY A 141 -0.72 -10.54 23.94
C GLY A 141 -0.55 -11.81 23.09
N GLU A 142 -1.59 -12.26 22.40
CA GLU A 142 -1.50 -13.36 21.44
C GLU A 142 -0.57 -12.99 20.27
N VAL A 143 -0.59 -11.72 19.85
CA VAL A 143 0.39 -11.14 18.93
C VAL A 143 1.11 -9.96 19.57
N ASN A 144 2.37 -9.73 19.19
CA ASN A 144 3.19 -8.64 19.72
C ASN A 144 3.20 -7.41 18.82
N PHE A 145 2.71 -7.55 17.60
CA PHE A 145 2.67 -6.49 16.59
C PHE A 145 1.43 -6.66 15.72
N ALA A 146 0.76 -5.58 15.43
CA ALA A 146 -0.39 -5.59 14.54
C ALA A 146 -0.38 -4.36 13.63
N VAL A 147 -0.78 -4.53 12.37
CA VAL A 147 -0.96 -3.45 11.39
C VAL A 147 -2.42 -3.22 11.11
N ASN A 148 -2.76 -2.03 10.65
CA ASN A 148 -4.13 -1.68 10.24
C ASN A 148 -5.16 -1.91 11.37
N ILE A 149 -4.87 -1.41 12.56
CA ILE A 149 -5.86 -1.32 13.64
C ILE A 149 -6.98 -0.38 13.17
N ALA A 150 -8.22 -0.80 13.38
CA ALA A 150 -9.37 0.02 12.99
C ALA A 150 -9.40 1.34 13.80
N PRO A 151 -9.80 2.47 13.17
CA PRO A 151 -9.92 3.74 13.89
C PRO A 151 -10.76 3.65 15.18
N GLY A 152 -11.83 2.85 15.16
CA GLY A 152 -12.68 2.64 16.34
C GLY A 152 -12.00 2.00 17.54
N ASP A 153 -10.95 1.20 17.29
CA ASP A 153 -10.24 0.45 18.31
C ASP A 153 -8.96 1.14 18.79
N ILE A 154 -8.54 2.22 18.12
CA ILE A 154 -7.24 2.86 18.42
C ILE A 154 -7.15 3.40 19.84
N ASP A 155 -8.27 3.83 20.42
CA ASP A 155 -8.32 4.37 21.78
C ASP A 155 -8.03 3.30 22.85
N LEU A 156 -8.14 2.01 22.53
CA LEU A 156 -7.74 0.89 23.41
C LEU A 156 -6.23 0.91 23.68
N PHE A 157 -5.47 1.48 22.77
CA PHE A 157 -4.01 1.47 22.79
C PHE A 157 -3.40 2.85 23.09
N ARG A 158 -4.03 3.95 22.67
CA ARG A 158 -3.49 5.33 22.82
C ARG A 158 -3.24 5.74 24.27
N ASN A 159 -4.04 5.24 25.20
CA ASN A 159 -3.96 5.60 26.62
C ASN A 159 -3.41 4.44 27.47
N ASN A 160 -2.59 3.58 26.90
CA ASN A 160 -2.05 2.42 27.58
C ASN A 160 -0.54 2.31 27.34
N ASP A 161 0.26 2.55 28.38
CA ASP A 161 1.73 2.57 28.35
C ASP A 161 2.35 1.21 27.95
N ASN A 162 1.57 0.13 27.93
CA ASN A 162 2.04 -1.18 27.47
C ASN A 162 2.11 -1.28 25.94
N PHE A 163 1.59 -0.29 25.21
CA PHE A 163 1.55 -0.30 23.74
C PHE A 163 2.28 0.91 23.18
N TYR A 164 2.98 0.67 22.09
CA TYR A 164 3.56 1.72 21.26
C TYR A 164 2.76 1.81 19.96
N ILE A 165 2.29 3.00 19.63
CA ILE A 165 1.58 3.27 18.38
C ILE A 165 2.48 4.05 17.44
N ASN A 166 2.64 3.55 16.23
CA ASN A 166 3.32 4.25 15.15
C ASN A 166 2.30 4.64 14.08
N GLU A 167 1.99 5.94 14.00
CA GLU A 167 1.11 6.51 12.99
C GLU A 167 1.98 7.23 11.95
N ILE A 168 1.91 6.79 10.71
CA ILE A 168 2.70 7.33 9.60
C ILE A 168 1.76 7.77 8.49
N SER A 169 1.89 9.03 8.05
CA SER A 169 1.23 9.52 6.85
C SER A 169 1.69 8.72 5.63
N SER A 170 0.77 8.05 4.98
CA SER A 170 1.04 7.24 3.80
C SER A 170 0.76 8.01 2.50
N LEU A 171 1.12 7.41 1.36
CA LEU A 171 0.75 7.89 0.03
C LEU A 171 -0.69 7.51 -0.35
N ARG A 172 -1.43 6.84 0.55
CA ARG A 172 -2.78 6.38 0.28
C ARG A 172 -3.77 7.53 0.42
N THR A 173 -4.52 7.80 -0.64
CA THR A 173 -5.65 8.71 -0.64
C THR A 173 -6.95 7.93 -0.82
N VAL A 174 -7.92 8.17 0.06
CA VAL A 174 -9.27 7.63 -0.06
C VAL A 174 -10.17 8.69 -0.67
N LEU A 175 -10.76 8.38 -1.83
CA LEU A 175 -11.64 9.29 -2.54
C LEU A 175 -12.87 8.56 -3.10
N ALA A 176 -13.97 9.27 -3.19
CA ALA A 176 -15.17 8.83 -3.86
C ALA A 176 -15.12 9.25 -5.33
N ARG A 177 -15.25 8.30 -6.24
CA ARG A 177 -15.47 8.56 -7.65
C ARG A 177 -16.95 8.82 -7.90
N ILE A 178 -17.28 10.01 -8.39
CA ILE A 178 -18.65 10.37 -8.73
C ILE A 178 -18.93 9.95 -10.19
N ASN A 179 -19.97 9.14 -10.38
CA ASN A 179 -20.49 8.86 -11.72
C ASN A 179 -21.19 10.10 -12.24
N GLN A 180 -20.69 10.69 -13.31
CA GLN A 180 -21.21 11.93 -13.90
C GLN A 180 -22.42 11.73 -14.82
N ASN A 181 -23.08 10.58 -14.78
CA ASN A 181 -24.32 10.36 -15.52
C ASN A 181 -25.54 10.85 -14.72
N GLY A 182 -26.58 11.25 -15.45
CA GLY A 182 -27.83 11.72 -14.83
C GLY A 182 -27.65 13.03 -14.08
N ILE A 183 -28.27 13.15 -12.90
CA ILE A 183 -28.27 14.37 -12.08
C ILE A 183 -26.86 14.80 -11.63
N LEU A 184 -25.95 13.84 -11.48
CA LEU A 184 -24.57 14.11 -11.11
C LEU A 184 -23.69 14.57 -12.29
N GLY A 185 -24.26 14.70 -13.47
CA GLY A 185 -23.64 15.39 -14.62
C GLY A 185 -23.53 16.91 -14.42
N ASP A 186 -24.37 17.49 -13.57
CA ASP A 186 -24.33 18.91 -13.23
C ASP A 186 -23.21 19.24 -12.23
N ASP A 187 -22.34 20.17 -12.57
CA ASP A 187 -21.21 20.58 -11.75
C ASP A 187 -21.63 21.19 -10.41
N LYS A 188 -22.74 21.95 -10.40
CA LYS A 188 -23.28 22.57 -9.18
C LYS A 188 -23.82 21.53 -8.22
N VAL A 189 -24.50 20.50 -8.72
CA VAL A 189 -24.98 19.36 -7.92
C VAL A 189 -23.80 18.62 -7.28
N ARG A 190 -22.74 18.36 -8.04
CA ARG A 190 -21.52 17.71 -7.48
C ARG A 190 -20.85 18.58 -6.42
N ALA A 191 -20.69 19.88 -6.69
CA ALA A 191 -20.11 20.82 -5.72
C ALA A 191 -20.97 20.93 -4.45
N ALA A 192 -22.29 20.92 -4.59
CA ALA A 192 -23.21 20.92 -3.47
C ALA A 192 -23.06 19.70 -2.59
N LEU A 193 -23.00 18.49 -3.19
CA LEU A 193 -22.81 17.24 -2.43
C LEU A 193 -21.48 17.25 -1.65
N ILE A 194 -20.39 17.72 -2.26
CA ILE A 194 -19.10 17.80 -1.59
C ILE A 194 -19.14 18.81 -0.44
N SER A 195 -19.74 19.99 -0.66
CA SER A 195 -19.87 21.03 0.35
C SER A 195 -20.83 20.66 1.49
N ALA A 196 -21.75 19.71 1.28
CA ALA A 196 -22.63 19.20 2.31
C ALA A 196 -21.95 18.17 3.24
N CYS A 197 -20.78 17.63 2.85
CA CYS A 197 -20.08 16.60 3.61
C CYS A 197 -19.13 17.22 4.63
N ASP A 198 -19.42 17.06 5.92
CA ASP A 198 -18.54 17.47 7.02
C ASP A 198 -17.41 16.44 7.22
N ARG A 199 -16.39 16.55 6.38
CA ARG A 199 -15.26 15.62 6.36
C ARG A 199 -14.38 15.74 7.59
N GLU A 200 -14.30 16.92 8.19
CA GLU A 200 -13.51 17.15 9.40
C GLU A 200 -14.15 16.46 10.62
N ASN A 201 -15.45 16.67 10.84
CA ASN A 201 -16.15 15.97 11.90
C ASN A 201 -16.25 14.47 11.66
N TYR A 202 -16.38 14.04 10.41
CA TYR A 202 -16.30 12.61 10.06
C TYR A 202 -14.95 12.01 10.49
N ASN A 203 -13.85 12.68 10.16
CA ASN A 203 -12.52 12.26 10.59
C ASN A 203 -12.40 12.22 12.12
N LYS A 204 -12.79 13.29 12.78
CA LYS A 204 -12.67 13.41 14.24
C LYS A 204 -13.52 12.39 15.01
N ILE A 205 -14.78 12.23 14.62
CA ILE A 205 -15.74 11.42 15.40
C ILE A 205 -15.63 9.94 15.05
N LEU A 206 -15.62 9.60 13.76
CA LEU A 206 -15.67 8.22 13.30
C LEU A 206 -14.29 7.62 13.07
N LEU A 207 -13.34 8.41 12.58
CA LEU A 207 -11.99 7.94 12.27
C LEU A 207 -10.97 8.29 13.37
N LYS A 208 -11.41 8.94 14.48
CA LYS A 208 -10.57 9.21 15.64
C LYS A 208 -9.27 9.95 15.30
N ASP A 209 -9.34 10.88 14.35
CA ASP A 209 -8.22 11.67 13.82
C ASP A 209 -7.05 10.82 13.27
N THR A 210 -7.33 9.59 12.81
CA THR A 210 -6.32 8.72 12.18
C THR A 210 -6.09 9.03 10.69
N PHE A 211 -6.81 10.00 10.14
CA PHE A 211 -6.68 10.47 8.76
C PHE A 211 -6.41 11.96 8.71
N ILE A 212 -6.00 12.44 7.57
CA ILE A 212 -5.91 13.88 7.26
C ILE A 212 -7.00 14.21 6.25
N THR A 213 -7.79 15.25 6.54
CA THR A 213 -8.85 15.68 5.62
C THR A 213 -8.26 16.16 4.30
N GLY A 214 -8.67 15.50 3.21
CA GLY A 214 -8.14 15.75 1.87
C GLY A 214 -8.66 17.08 1.29
N LYS A 215 -7.75 17.85 0.68
CA LYS A 215 -8.06 19.03 -0.13
C LYS A 215 -7.92 18.73 -1.63
N ALA A 216 -7.17 17.68 -1.96
CA ALA A 216 -6.86 17.23 -3.31
C ALA A 216 -6.65 15.72 -3.33
N PRO A 217 -6.59 15.08 -4.52
CA PRO A 217 -6.26 13.66 -4.64
C PRO A 217 -4.80 13.33 -4.29
N ILE A 218 -3.95 14.33 -4.10
CA ILE A 218 -2.54 14.18 -3.71
C ILE A 218 -2.46 14.24 -2.19
N PRO A 219 -1.83 13.23 -1.53
CA PRO A 219 -1.70 13.22 -0.08
C PRO A 219 -0.68 14.25 0.41
N PRO A 220 -0.82 14.75 1.66
CA PRO A 220 0.11 15.75 2.23
C PRO A 220 1.53 15.23 2.44
N SER A 221 1.73 13.90 2.48
CA SER A 221 3.04 13.26 2.56
C SER A 221 3.89 13.42 1.28
N MET A 222 3.30 13.91 0.19
CA MET A 222 4.01 14.29 -1.03
C MET A 222 4.24 15.80 -1.03
N ASP A 223 5.49 16.21 -1.24
CA ASP A 223 5.89 17.62 -1.28
C ASP A 223 5.49 18.29 -2.60
N TYR A 224 4.17 18.44 -2.80
CA TYR A 224 3.58 19.09 -3.97
C TYR A 224 2.68 20.28 -3.56
N GLY A 225 3.00 20.96 -2.45
CA GLY A 225 2.30 22.17 -2.02
C GLY A 225 0.89 21.92 -1.46
N PHE A 226 0.64 20.76 -0.82
CA PHE A 226 -0.66 20.44 -0.24
C PHE A 226 -1.15 21.50 0.76
N ASP A 227 -0.27 22.08 1.57
CA ASP A 227 -0.62 23.06 2.58
C ASP A 227 -1.08 24.39 1.99
N GLU A 228 -0.61 24.72 0.78
CA GLU A 228 -0.99 25.92 0.04
C GLU A 228 -2.36 25.80 -0.65
N LEU A 229 -2.90 24.57 -0.73
CA LEU A 229 -4.18 24.34 -1.37
C LEU A 229 -5.34 24.85 -0.51
N THR A 230 -6.25 25.54 -1.17
CA THR A 230 -7.58 25.82 -0.61
C THR A 230 -8.57 24.79 -1.11
N ASP A 231 -9.45 24.30 -0.23
CA ASP A 231 -10.55 23.43 -0.64
C ASP A 231 -11.70 24.28 -1.20
N PRO A 232 -11.97 24.25 -2.50
CA PRO A 232 -13.03 25.06 -3.11
C PRO A 232 -14.43 24.60 -2.68
N ASN A 233 -14.54 23.38 -2.15
CA ASN A 233 -15.78 22.77 -1.70
C ASN A 233 -15.69 22.38 -0.21
N ALA A 234 -15.08 23.21 0.61
CA ALA A 234 -15.08 23.04 2.06
C ALA A 234 -16.52 22.92 2.59
N TYR A 235 -16.66 22.24 3.72
CA TYR A 235 -17.98 22.05 4.34
C TYR A 235 -18.72 23.37 4.54
N ASN A 236 -19.84 23.52 3.86
CA ASN A 236 -20.71 24.69 3.92
C ASN A 236 -22.12 24.29 3.47
N PRO A 237 -23.01 23.91 4.41
CA PRO A 237 -24.37 23.48 4.10
C PRO A 237 -25.20 24.56 3.40
N GLU A 238 -25.02 25.84 3.76
CA GLU A 238 -25.76 26.94 3.13
C GLU A 238 -25.35 27.13 1.66
N ARG A 239 -24.05 27.05 1.38
CA ARG A 239 -23.55 27.05 0.00
C ARG A 239 -24.08 25.82 -0.79
N ALA A 240 -24.16 24.65 -0.15
CA ALA A 240 -24.70 23.45 -0.78
C ALA A 240 -26.17 23.65 -1.21
N LYS A 241 -27.01 24.22 -0.33
CA LYS A 241 -28.41 24.56 -0.64
C LYS A 241 -28.50 25.56 -1.80
N GLN A 242 -27.67 26.60 -1.75
CA GLN A 242 -27.63 27.63 -2.82
C GLN A 242 -27.28 27.00 -4.16
N LEU A 243 -26.26 26.15 -4.23
CA LEU A 243 -25.83 25.46 -5.45
C LEU A 243 -26.91 24.53 -6.02
N LEU A 244 -27.66 23.84 -5.15
CA LEU A 244 -28.80 23.03 -5.56
C LEU A 244 -29.91 23.88 -6.14
N ALA A 245 -30.27 24.99 -5.48
CA ALA A 245 -31.26 25.94 -5.99
C ALA A 245 -30.85 26.54 -7.36
N GLU A 246 -29.57 26.92 -7.51
CA GLU A 246 -29.04 27.41 -8.78
C GLU A 246 -29.03 26.34 -9.88
N ALA A 247 -28.99 25.06 -9.51
CA ALA A 247 -29.12 23.91 -10.43
C ALA A 247 -30.60 23.56 -10.73
N GLY A 248 -31.54 24.31 -10.14
CA GLY A 248 -32.99 24.14 -10.35
C GLY A 248 -33.65 23.14 -9.39
N TRP A 249 -32.95 22.73 -8.33
CA TRP A 249 -33.47 21.82 -7.32
C TRP A 249 -34.03 22.65 -6.14
N ASN A 250 -35.36 22.63 -5.95
CA ASN A 250 -36.05 23.35 -4.89
C ASN A 250 -37.13 22.46 -4.28
N ASP A 251 -37.39 22.64 -2.99
CA ASP A 251 -38.56 22.04 -2.34
C ASP A 251 -39.79 22.88 -2.72
N SER A 252 -40.52 22.45 -3.75
CA SER A 252 -41.63 23.20 -4.31
C SER A 252 -42.94 22.99 -3.56
N ASN A 253 -43.05 21.92 -2.78
CA ASN A 253 -44.28 21.51 -2.09
C ASN A 253 -44.15 21.54 -0.54
N GLY A 254 -42.93 21.76 -0.02
CA GLY A 254 -42.65 21.88 1.42
C GLY A 254 -42.55 20.51 2.15
N ASP A 255 -42.31 19.44 1.43
CA ASP A 255 -42.19 18.10 2.03
C ASP A 255 -40.75 17.74 2.46
N GLY A 256 -39.79 18.62 2.23
CA GLY A 256 -38.38 18.45 2.58
C GLY A 256 -37.57 17.69 1.50
N ILE A 257 -38.18 17.37 0.38
CA ILE A 257 -37.53 16.73 -0.76
C ILE A 257 -37.39 17.76 -1.88
N LEU A 258 -36.22 17.81 -2.51
CA LEU A 258 -35.97 18.75 -3.60
C LEU A 258 -36.50 18.18 -4.93
N ASP A 259 -37.27 19.01 -5.63
CA ASP A 259 -37.84 18.76 -6.96
C ASP A 259 -37.08 19.55 -8.03
N LYS A 260 -37.16 19.06 -9.31
CA LYS A 260 -36.63 19.75 -10.49
C LYS A 260 -37.60 19.63 -11.66
#